data_008831eeeb814aff6e67f071fcd3f312
#
_entry.id   008831eeeb814aff6e67f071fcd3f312
#
_cell.length_a   1.000
_cell.length_b   1.000
_cell.length_c   1.000
_cell.angle_alpha   90.00
_cell.angle_beta   90.00
_cell.angle_gamma   90.00
#
_symmetry.space_group_name_H-M   'P 1'
#
loop_
_entity.id
_entity.type
_entity.pdbx_description
1 polymer ?
#
loop_
_entity_poly.entity_id
_entity_poly.type
_entity_poly.pdbx_seq_one_letter_code
_entity_poly.pdbx_strand_id
1 'polypeptide(L)'
;PIDLVEQFYKENVDLKAILEKRKARKNISGTIEKYDGEWGDAQKKHLLNRSLMGYAKYHLEDLSNLTLDESIDLLFTPENDLPLPTNDYFHEWPQERYDELNKNLGESEYRIEPVPPGEPWVESAFPGNAGPWDQYTSLDSYCIKQQLRQKTSIHWKLSFFLHNLLPTSRDSGASAKAAWQYLKLIYKSPFQSYKQTIKDITMDPNMLWYLNLQFSKVDNPDENFAREIQELFTVGKGPNARFTEEDVKAFSKILV
;
A
#
# COMPACT_ATOMS: atom_id res chain seq x y z
N PRO A 1 -27.64 8.72 13.13
CA PRO A 1 -26.89 8.97 11.90
C PRO A 1 -26.96 7.79 10.92
N ILE A 2 -27.03 6.55 11.41
CA ILE A 2 -27.11 5.34 10.56
C ILE A 2 -28.46 5.27 9.85
N ASP A 3 -29.54 5.62 10.51
CA ASP A 3 -30.89 5.64 9.95
C ASP A 3 -31.05 6.56 8.72
N LEU A 4 -30.41 7.73 8.72
CA LEU A 4 -30.46 8.67 7.60
C LEU A 4 -29.73 8.16 6.36
N VAL A 5 -28.65 7.42 6.54
CA VAL A 5 -27.89 6.81 5.44
C VAL A 5 -28.69 5.64 4.84
N GLU A 6 -29.27 4.79 5.68
CA GLU A 6 -30.12 3.69 5.21
C GLU A 6 -31.40 4.20 4.50
N GLN A 7 -32.00 5.28 4.99
CA GLN A 7 -33.16 5.92 4.37
C GLN A 7 -32.78 6.53 3.01
N PHE A 8 -31.65 7.23 2.93
CA PHE A 8 -31.14 7.79 1.67
C PHE A 8 -30.92 6.70 0.61
N TYR A 9 -30.31 5.55 0.99
CA TYR A 9 -30.10 4.44 0.06
C TYR A 9 -31.40 3.78 -0.37
N LYS A 10 -32.41 3.62 0.52
CA LYS A 10 -33.72 3.08 0.17
C LYS A 10 -34.51 3.96 -0.80
N GLU A 11 -34.37 5.28 -0.68
CA GLU A 11 -35.14 6.24 -1.49
C GLU A 11 -34.46 6.57 -2.83
N ASN A 12 -33.12 6.49 -2.91
CA ASN A 12 -32.37 7.00 -4.05
C ASN A 12 -31.63 5.93 -4.86
N VAL A 13 -31.61 4.66 -4.41
CA VAL A 13 -30.85 3.61 -5.08
C VAL A 13 -31.77 2.44 -5.48
N ASP A 14 -32.05 2.31 -6.77
CA ASP A 14 -32.74 1.13 -7.32
C ASP A 14 -31.81 -0.10 -7.30
N LEU A 15 -31.74 -0.74 -6.12
CA LEU A 15 -30.97 -1.96 -5.92
C LEU A 15 -31.36 -3.09 -6.86
N LYS A 16 -32.63 -3.13 -7.29
CA LYS A 16 -33.14 -4.15 -8.23
C LYS A 16 -32.55 -3.94 -9.62
N ALA A 17 -32.55 -2.69 -10.11
CA ALA A 17 -31.91 -2.34 -11.37
C ALA A 17 -30.40 -2.58 -11.35
N ILE A 18 -29.73 -2.33 -10.22
CA ILE A 18 -28.29 -2.61 -10.06
C ILE A 18 -28.03 -4.12 -10.07
N LEU A 19 -28.86 -4.92 -9.40
CA LEU A 19 -28.72 -6.38 -9.38
C LEU A 19 -29.00 -7.01 -10.75
N GLU A 20 -30.00 -6.52 -11.47
CA GLU A 20 -30.29 -6.98 -12.85
C GLU A 20 -29.14 -6.62 -13.81
N LYS A 21 -28.58 -5.39 -13.71
CA LYS A 21 -27.37 -5.02 -14.44
C LYS A 21 -26.16 -5.90 -14.10
N ARG A 22 -26.00 -6.30 -12.82
CA ARG A 22 -24.95 -7.22 -12.39
C ARG A 22 -25.16 -8.64 -12.91
N LYS A 23 -26.41 -9.13 -12.94
CA LYS A 23 -26.74 -10.44 -13.52
C LYS A 23 -26.50 -10.47 -15.03
N ALA A 24 -26.91 -9.42 -15.75
CA ALA A 24 -26.62 -9.27 -17.17
C ALA A 24 -25.12 -9.27 -17.48
N ARG A 25 -24.29 -8.64 -16.62
CA ARG A 25 -22.82 -8.67 -16.77
C ARG A 25 -22.18 -10.04 -16.53
N LYS A 26 -22.81 -10.95 -15.77
CA LYS A 26 -22.29 -12.32 -15.56
C LYS A 26 -22.34 -13.22 -16.80
N ASN A 27 -23.10 -12.85 -17.80
CA ASN A 27 -23.24 -13.61 -19.05
C ASN A 27 -22.31 -13.11 -20.17
N ILE A 28 -21.41 -12.17 -19.89
CA ILE A 28 -20.37 -11.79 -20.83
C ILE A 28 -19.27 -12.85 -20.71
N SER A 29 -19.22 -13.77 -21.67
CA SER A 29 -18.04 -14.61 -21.92
C SER A 29 -16.90 -13.69 -22.38
N GLY A 30 -16.24 -13.04 -21.42
CA GLY A 30 -15.08 -12.19 -21.71
C GLY A 30 -13.94 -13.08 -22.20
N THR A 31 -13.57 -12.93 -23.45
CA THR A 31 -12.31 -13.45 -23.96
C THR A 31 -11.19 -12.51 -23.50
N ILE A 32 -9.97 -13.04 -23.39
CA ILE A 32 -8.75 -12.23 -23.13
C ILE A 32 -8.18 -11.69 -24.46
N GLU A 33 -8.99 -11.63 -25.51
CA GLU A 33 -8.59 -11.08 -26.79
C GLU A 33 -8.42 -9.57 -26.71
N LYS A 34 -7.51 -9.06 -27.54
CA LYS A 34 -7.28 -7.62 -27.63
C LYS A 34 -8.57 -6.92 -28.07
N TYR A 35 -8.90 -5.82 -27.41
CA TYR A 35 -10.02 -4.99 -27.79
C TYR A 35 -9.75 -4.32 -29.16
N ASP A 36 -10.66 -4.48 -30.09
CA ASP A 36 -10.61 -3.98 -31.47
C ASP A 36 -11.80 -3.05 -31.83
N GLY A 37 -12.60 -2.70 -30.81
CA GLY A 37 -13.78 -1.85 -30.98
C GLY A 37 -13.46 -0.36 -31.09
N GLU A 38 -14.50 0.46 -31.09
CA GLU A 38 -14.39 1.92 -31.13
C GLU A 38 -13.58 2.46 -29.94
N TRP A 39 -12.66 3.40 -30.20
CA TRP A 39 -11.86 4.07 -29.19
C TRP A 39 -12.29 5.54 -29.00
N GLY A 40 -13.42 5.74 -28.32
CA GLY A 40 -13.99 7.06 -28.00
C GLY A 40 -13.91 7.38 -26.50
N ASP A 41 -14.53 8.48 -26.10
CA ASP A 41 -14.52 8.99 -24.72
C ASP A 41 -15.06 8.00 -23.69
N ALA A 42 -16.08 7.22 -24.07
CA ALA A 42 -16.65 6.22 -23.16
C ALA A 42 -15.65 5.13 -22.81
N GLN A 43 -14.85 4.67 -23.78
CA GLN A 43 -13.83 3.65 -23.63
C GLN A 43 -12.62 4.20 -22.86
N LYS A 44 -12.21 5.44 -23.15
CA LYS A 44 -11.14 6.15 -22.39
C LYS A 44 -11.52 6.27 -20.91
N LYS A 45 -12.75 6.71 -20.60
CA LYS A 45 -13.28 6.79 -19.23
C LYS A 45 -13.34 5.41 -18.57
N HIS A 46 -13.74 4.37 -19.31
CA HIS A 46 -13.74 3.00 -18.80
C HIS A 46 -12.32 2.55 -18.43
N LEU A 47 -11.34 2.75 -19.32
CA LEU A 47 -9.94 2.41 -19.08
C LEU A 47 -9.40 3.12 -17.83
N LEU A 48 -9.58 4.45 -17.72
CA LEU A 48 -9.14 5.23 -16.57
C LEU A 48 -9.78 4.75 -15.25
N ASN A 49 -11.08 4.46 -15.25
CA ASN A 49 -11.77 3.93 -14.07
C ASN A 49 -11.23 2.57 -13.61
N ARG A 50 -10.73 1.76 -14.55
CA ARG A 50 -10.15 0.44 -14.21
C ARG A 50 -8.69 0.52 -13.78
N SER A 51 -7.96 1.50 -14.30
CA SER A 51 -6.51 1.62 -14.16
C SER A 51 -6.06 2.57 -13.05
N LEU A 52 -6.89 3.54 -12.68
CA LEU A 52 -6.54 4.55 -11.67
C LEU A 52 -7.31 4.33 -10.35
N MET A 53 -6.86 4.96 -9.27
CA MET A 53 -7.58 5.02 -7.98
C MET A 53 -8.83 5.92 -8.05
N GLY A 54 -8.96 6.65 -9.12
CA GLY A 54 -10.00 7.56 -9.55
C GLY A 54 -9.41 8.45 -10.63
N TYR A 55 -10.21 9.08 -11.49
CA TYR A 55 -9.67 9.98 -12.50
C TYR A 55 -10.29 11.36 -12.44
N ALA A 56 -9.48 12.36 -12.77
CA ALA A 56 -9.88 13.75 -12.95
C ALA A 56 -9.89 14.13 -14.44
N LYS A 57 -10.32 15.34 -14.75
CA LYS A 57 -10.46 15.83 -16.13
C LYS A 57 -9.13 15.76 -16.90
N TYR A 58 -8.02 16.12 -16.25
CA TYR A 58 -6.69 16.09 -16.88
C TYR A 58 -6.25 14.69 -17.34
N HIS A 59 -6.61 13.61 -16.62
CA HIS A 59 -6.31 12.27 -17.08
C HIS A 59 -7.03 11.92 -18.40
N LEU A 60 -8.26 12.42 -18.59
CA LEU A 60 -8.98 12.25 -19.83
C LEU A 60 -8.38 13.11 -20.96
N GLU A 61 -7.91 14.30 -20.62
CA GLU A 61 -7.19 15.19 -21.55
C GLU A 61 -5.87 14.56 -22.01
N ASP A 62 -5.12 13.89 -21.12
CA ASP A 62 -3.90 13.14 -21.46
C ASP A 62 -4.17 12.05 -22.52
N LEU A 63 -5.34 11.42 -22.50
CA LEU A 63 -5.73 10.39 -23.46
C LEU A 63 -6.43 10.95 -24.71
N SER A 64 -6.69 12.26 -24.80
CA SER A 64 -7.59 12.84 -25.81
C SER A 64 -7.17 12.51 -27.25
N ASN A 65 -5.89 12.62 -27.55
CA ASN A 65 -5.31 12.42 -28.88
C ASN A 65 -4.56 11.08 -29.05
N LEU A 66 -4.62 10.21 -28.05
CA LEU A 66 -3.92 8.92 -28.06
C LEU A 66 -4.82 7.81 -28.60
N THR A 67 -4.22 6.90 -29.33
CA THR A 67 -4.79 5.60 -29.67
C THR A 67 -4.92 4.72 -28.42
N LEU A 68 -5.58 3.59 -28.52
CA LEU A 68 -5.67 2.62 -27.40
C LEU A 68 -4.29 2.14 -26.97
N ASP A 69 -3.43 1.76 -27.91
CA ASP A 69 -2.10 1.25 -27.60
C ASP A 69 -1.23 2.32 -26.93
N GLU A 70 -1.20 3.55 -27.45
CA GLU A 70 -0.49 4.68 -26.83
C GLU A 70 -1.03 5.02 -25.43
N SER A 71 -2.33 4.88 -25.21
CA SER A 71 -2.95 5.10 -23.90
C SER A 71 -2.55 4.02 -22.89
N ILE A 72 -2.42 2.77 -23.34
CA ILE A 72 -1.90 1.67 -22.52
C ILE A 72 -0.43 1.90 -22.19
N ASP A 73 0.40 2.28 -23.18
CA ASP A 73 1.82 2.56 -22.97
C ASP A 73 2.01 3.72 -21.95
N LEU A 74 1.21 4.78 -22.05
CA LEU A 74 1.21 5.87 -21.07
C LEU A 74 0.86 5.36 -19.67
N LEU A 75 -0.19 4.56 -19.52
CA LEU A 75 -0.62 4.00 -18.23
C LEU A 75 0.47 3.11 -17.60
N PHE A 76 1.23 2.38 -18.39
CA PHE A 76 2.33 1.53 -17.92
C PHE A 76 3.66 2.27 -17.75
N THR A 77 3.68 3.58 -17.95
CA THR A 77 4.87 4.40 -17.62
C THR A 77 5.03 4.48 -16.10
N PRO A 78 6.16 4.04 -15.53
CA PRO A 78 6.40 4.14 -14.10
C PRO A 78 6.40 5.60 -13.64
N GLU A 79 5.81 5.85 -12.47
CA GLU A 79 5.98 7.13 -11.80
C GLU A 79 7.36 7.19 -11.11
N ASN A 80 7.82 8.38 -10.82
CA ASN A 80 9.04 8.58 -10.04
C ASN A 80 8.88 8.05 -8.60
N ASP A 81 9.98 7.96 -7.87
CA ASP A 81 9.96 7.63 -6.45
C ASP A 81 9.01 8.55 -5.66
N LEU A 82 8.40 7.98 -4.62
CA LEU A 82 7.52 8.73 -3.74
C LEU A 82 8.28 9.85 -3.04
N PRO A 83 7.74 11.08 -3.04
CA PRO A 83 8.28 12.15 -2.19
C PRO A 83 8.17 11.76 -0.72
N LEU A 84 9.03 12.32 0.13
CA LEU A 84 9.00 12.03 1.55
C LEU A 84 7.70 12.54 2.20
N PRO A 85 7.10 11.79 3.14
CA PRO A 85 6.00 12.29 3.96
C PRO A 85 6.46 13.46 4.84
N THR A 86 5.72 14.54 4.77
CA THR A 86 6.00 15.78 5.50
C THR A 86 5.13 15.92 6.74
N ASN A 87 5.58 16.74 7.68
CA ASN A 87 4.82 17.09 8.88
C ASN A 87 3.67 18.05 8.51
N ASP A 88 2.52 17.49 8.14
CA ASP A 88 1.30 18.26 7.85
C ASP A 88 0.32 18.24 9.05
N TYR A 89 0.59 17.45 10.12
CA TYR A 89 -0.38 17.13 11.18
C TYR A 89 0.19 17.19 12.60
N PHE A 90 1.48 17.48 12.76
CA PHE A 90 2.11 17.46 14.08
C PHE A 90 1.83 18.75 14.84
N HIS A 91 1.46 18.61 16.11
CA HIS A 91 1.31 19.74 17.00
C HIS A 91 2.69 20.30 17.37
N GLU A 92 2.78 21.61 17.46
CA GLU A 92 3.95 22.25 18.07
C GLU A 92 3.86 22.10 19.59
N TRP A 93 4.85 21.47 20.17
CA TRP A 93 5.01 21.45 21.62
C TRP A 93 5.89 22.62 22.04
N PRO A 94 5.65 23.19 23.26
CA PRO A 94 6.56 24.20 23.80
C PRO A 94 7.96 23.62 24.02
N GLN A 95 9.01 24.45 23.87
CA GLN A 95 10.41 24.03 23.95
C GLN A 95 10.71 23.33 25.27
N GLU A 96 10.10 23.78 26.36
CA GLU A 96 10.30 23.18 27.70
C GLU A 96 9.97 21.69 27.73
N ARG A 97 8.98 21.23 26.93
CA ARG A 97 8.62 19.81 26.84
C ARG A 97 9.71 18.98 26.15
N TYR A 98 10.36 19.51 25.13
CA TYR A 98 11.49 18.85 24.48
C TYR A 98 12.68 18.77 25.43
N ASP A 99 12.96 19.84 26.16
CA ASP A 99 14.05 19.92 27.14
C ASP A 99 13.84 18.89 28.26
N GLU A 100 12.62 18.74 28.77
CA GLU A 100 12.26 17.75 29.78
C GLU A 100 12.44 16.32 29.25
N LEU A 101 11.96 16.01 28.06
CA LEU A 101 12.08 14.68 27.44
C LEU A 101 13.56 14.35 27.20
N ASN A 102 14.33 15.29 26.66
CA ASN A 102 15.75 15.11 26.41
C ASN A 102 16.56 14.95 27.69
N LYS A 103 16.17 15.63 28.78
CA LYS A 103 16.78 15.46 30.10
C LYS A 103 16.59 14.05 30.64
N ASN A 104 15.42 13.44 30.41
CA ASN A 104 15.11 12.07 30.81
C ASN A 104 15.86 11.01 29.99
N LEU A 105 16.33 11.35 28.79
CA LEU A 105 17.17 10.47 27.97
C LEU A 105 18.65 10.43 28.42
N GLY A 106 19.07 11.36 29.27
CA GLY A 106 20.43 11.42 29.78
C GLY A 106 21.49 11.69 28.71
N GLU A 107 22.59 10.92 28.71
CA GLU A 107 23.69 11.02 27.73
C GLU A 107 23.44 10.25 26.41
N SER A 108 22.21 9.85 26.14
CA SER A 108 21.86 9.21 24.87
C SER A 108 22.26 10.10 23.70
N GLU A 109 22.82 9.51 22.64
CA GLU A 109 23.10 10.18 21.37
C GLU A 109 21.81 10.61 20.64
N TYR A 110 20.68 10.03 21.03
CA TYR A 110 19.37 10.31 20.44
C TYR A 110 18.73 11.51 21.14
N ARG A 111 18.48 12.56 20.38
CA ARG A 111 17.73 13.73 20.84
C ARG A 111 16.33 13.74 20.25
N ILE A 112 15.35 14.11 21.06
CA ILE A 112 13.99 14.37 20.60
C ILE A 112 13.95 15.82 20.12
N GLU A 113 13.75 15.99 18.82
CA GLU A 113 13.68 17.29 18.17
C GLU A 113 12.35 17.47 17.44
N PRO A 114 11.78 18.68 17.41
CA PRO A 114 10.61 18.95 16.62
C PRO A 114 10.94 18.86 15.13
N VAL A 115 10.03 18.25 14.37
CA VAL A 115 10.07 18.33 12.91
C VAL A 115 9.21 19.53 12.51
N PRO A 116 9.77 20.56 11.87
CA PRO A 116 9.00 21.71 11.44
C PRO A 116 7.86 21.35 10.48
N PRO A 117 6.74 22.11 10.46
CA PRO A 117 5.69 21.94 9.49
C PRO A 117 6.23 21.97 8.06
N GLY A 118 5.81 21.01 7.24
CA GLY A 118 6.25 20.86 5.85
C GLY A 118 7.57 20.11 5.66
N GLU A 119 8.32 19.84 6.71
CA GLU A 119 9.59 19.08 6.65
C GLU A 119 9.35 17.56 6.78
N PRO A 120 10.23 16.72 6.18
CA PRO A 120 10.11 15.28 6.26
C PRO A 120 10.34 14.73 7.66
N TRP A 121 9.35 14.04 8.23
CA TRP A 121 9.48 13.40 9.53
C TRP A 121 10.13 12.02 9.50
N VAL A 122 10.12 11.34 8.37
CA VAL A 122 10.66 9.96 8.24
C VAL A 122 12.17 9.91 8.35
N GLU A 123 12.86 10.99 8.06
CA GLU A 123 14.33 11.14 8.17
C GLU A 123 14.79 11.54 9.57
N SER A 124 13.90 12.11 10.38
CA SER A 124 14.21 12.45 11.76
C SER A 124 14.41 11.19 12.61
N ALA A 125 15.43 11.15 13.44
CA ALA A 125 15.67 10.02 14.35
C ALA A 125 14.49 9.82 15.30
N PHE A 126 14.04 10.90 15.94
CA PHE A 126 12.87 10.93 16.83
C PHE A 126 12.10 12.23 16.61
N PRO A 127 11.02 12.20 15.80
CA PRO A 127 10.17 13.37 15.66
C PRO A 127 9.42 13.61 16.98
N GLY A 128 9.95 14.50 17.82
CA GLY A 128 9.51 14.67 19.19
C GLY A 128 8.12 15.27 19.36
N ASN A 129 7.58 15.88 18.32
CA ASN A 129 6.26 16.50 18.32
C ASN A 129 5.14 15.55 17.80
N ALA A 130 5.46 14.27 17.60
CA ALA A 130 4.49 13.30 17.16
C ALA A 130 4.68 11.96 17.85
N GLY A 131 3.64 11.47 18.50
CA GLY A 131 3.55 10.08 18.93
C GLY A 131 3.44 9.12 17.74
N PRO A 132 3.60 7.80 17.97
CA PRO A 132 3.42 6.81 16.91
C PRO A 132 2.09 6.95 16.17
N TRP A 133 1.03 7.31 16.86
CA TRP A 133 -0.29 7.52 16.29
C TRP A 133 -0.33 8.67 15.27
N ASP A 134 0.29 9.80 15.59
CA ASP A 134 0.34 10.97 14.72
C ASP A 134 1.13 10.68 13.44
N GLN A 135 2.26 9.96 13.58
CA GLN A 135 3.09 9.53 12.46
C GLN A 135 2.33 8.61 11.50
N TYR A 136 1.57 7.63 12.02
CA TYR A 136 0.73 6.76 11.20
C TYR A 136 -0.41 7.54 10.53
N THR A 137 -1.05 8.48 11.24
CA THR A 137 -2.11 9.32 10.68
C THR A 137 -1.57 10.22 9.56
N SER A 138 -0.36 10.75 9.74
CA SER A 138 0.35 11.49 8.68
C SER A 138 0.63 10.61 7.47
N LEU A 139 1.09 9.37 7.66
CA LEU A 139 1.34 8.43 6.58
C LEU A 139 0.06 8.04 5.83
N ASP A 140 -1.04 7.77 6.54
CA ASP A 140 -2.34 7.46 5.93
C ASP A 140 -2.82 8.63 5.06
N SER A 141 -2.76 9.84 5.60
CA SER A 141 -3.13 11.06 4.87
C SER A 141 -2.22 11.31 3.68
N TYR A 142 -0.94 11.05 3.82
CA TYR A 142 0.03 11.10 2.73
C TYR A 142 -0.35 10.14 1.61
N CYS A 143 -0.68 8.87 1.93
CA CYS A 143 -1.09 7.88 0.93
C CYS A 143 -2.31 8.35 0.13
N ILE A 144 -3.34 8.87 0.82
CA ILE A 144 -4.54 9.42 0.17
C ILE A 144 -4.18 10.61 -0.72
N LYS A 145 -3.36 11.54 -0.22
CA LYS A 145 -2.89 12.73 -0.97
C LYS A 145 -2.16 12.33 -2.26
N GLN A 146 -1.27 11.33 -2.20
CA GLN A 146 -0.55 10.86 -3.39
C GLN A 146 -1.49 10.17 -4.40
N GLN A 147 -2.43 9.35 -3.94
CA GLN A 147 -3.42 8.71 -4.80
C GLN A 147 -4.34 9.73 -5.50
N LEU A 148 -4.75 10.78 -4.80
CA LEU A 148 -5.55 11.87 -5.38
C LEU A 148 -4.76 12.72 -6.41
N ARG A 149 -3.43 12.75 -6.30
CA ARG A 149 -2.50 13.49 -7.17
C ARG A 149 -1.77 12.60 -8.18
N GLN A 150 -2.17 11.34 -8.29
CA GLN A 150 -1.55 10.38 -9.20
C GLN A 150 -1.51 10.92 -10.63
N LYS A 151 -0.48 10.54 -11.37
CA LYS A 151 -0.40 10.78 -12.81
C LYS A 151 -1.32 9.82 -13.56
N THR A 152 -1.36 9.93 -14.88
CA THR A 152 -2.07 8.98 -15.76
C THR A 152 -1.24 7.70 -15.89
N SER A 153 -1.13 7.00 -14.76
CA SER A 153 -0.36 5.75 -14.62
C SER A 153 -1.11 4.75 -13.74
N ILE A 154 -1.04 3.48 -14.11
CA ILE A 154 -1.61 2.37 -13.32
C ILE A 154 -0.83 2.09 -12.03
N HIS A 155 0.26 2.79 -11.79
CA HIS A 155 1.22 2.54 -10.72
C HIS A 155 0.57 2.39 -9.36
N TRP A 156 -0.23 3.38 -8.91
CA TRP A 156 -0.94 3.32 -7.63
C TRP A 156 -1.95 2.17 -7.56
N LYS A 157 -2.61 1.85 -8.66
CA LYS A 157 -3.58 0.75 -8.72
C LYS A 157 -2.90 -0.60 -8.52
N LEU A 158 -1.76 -0.80 -9.16
CA LEU A 158 -0.96 -2.03 -9.00
C LEU A 158 -0.30 -2.09 -7.63
N SER A 159 0.20 -0.97 -7.10
CA SER A 159 0.72 -0.90 -5.73
C SER A 159 -0.34 -1.25 -4.70
N PHE A 160 -1.55 -0.74 -4.84
CA PHE A 160 -2.68 -1.09 -3.97
C PHE A 160 -3.05 -2.57 -4.10
N PHE A 161 -3.04 -3.13 -5.31
CA PHE A 161 -3.26 -4.57 -5.52
C PHE A 161 -2.20 -5.40 -4.80
N LEU A 162 -0.92 -5.06 -4.95
CA LEU A 162 0.18 -5.75 -4.28
C LEU A 162 0.12 -5.61 -2.76
N HIS A 163 -0.25 -4.44 -2.24
CA HIS A 163 -0.45 -4.25 -0.81
C HIS A 163 -1.56 -5.16 -0.24
N ASN A 164 -2.62 -5.43 -1.00
CA ASN A 164 -3.66 -6.37 -0.59
C ASN A 164 -3.22 -7.83 -0.69
N LEU A 165 -2.31 -8.15 -1.61
CA LEU A 165 -1.74 -9.49 -1.76
C LEU A 165 -0.70 -9.79 -0.68
N LEU A 166 0.06 -8.78 -0.27
CA LEU A 166 1.17 -8.83 0.67
C LEU A 166 0.88 -7.86 1.83
N PRO A 167 -0.13 -8.13 2.66
CA PRO A 167 -0.60 -7.17 3.64
C PRO A 167 0.35 -7.03 4.83
N THR A 168 0.36 -5.84 5.43
CA THR A 168 0.85 -5.60 6.79
C THR A 168 -0.22 -4.83 7.57
N SER A 169 -0.11 -4.80 8.90
CA SER A 169 -1.05 -4.11 9.76
C SER A 169 -0.37 -2.95 10.49
N ARG A 170 -1.10 -1.84 10.66
CA ARG A 170 -0.71 -0.71 11.49
C ARG A 170 -0.45 -1.11 12.93
N ASP A 171 -1.36 -1.92 13.50
CA ASP A 171 -1.35 -2.27 14.93
C ASP A 171 -0.25 -3.28 15.29
N SER A 172 0.21 -4.04 14.31
CA SER A 172 1.26 -5.04 14.45
C SER A 172 2.53 -4.73 13.64
N GLY A 173 2.67 -3.49 13.16
CA GLY A 173 3.86 -3.02 12.47
C GLY A 173 4.95 -2.53 13.45
N ALA A 174 6.19 -2.50 12.98
CA ALA A 174 7.33 -2.08 13.78
C ALA A 174 7.27 -0.58 14.16
N SER A 175 6.98 0.29 13.20
CA SER A 175 6.83 1.73 13.37
C SER A 175 6.28 2.37 12.10
N ALA A 176 5.83 3.63 12.18
CA ALA A 176 5.39 4.38 11.00
C ALA A 176 6.53 4.59 9.98
N LYS A 177 7.79 4.67 10.41
CA LYS A 177 8.94 4.70 9.51
C LYS A 177 9.15 3.38 8.78
N ALA A 178 9.00 2.26 9.47
CA ALA A 178 9.03 0.93 8.84
C ALA A 178 7.85 0.77 7.87
N ALA A 179 6.66 1.22 8.25
CA ALA A 179 5.49 1.25 7.37
C ALA A 179 5.72 2.12 6.11
N TRP A 180 6.40 3.26 6.25
CA TRP A 180 6.81 4.07 5.10
C TRP A 180 7.81 3.34 4.19
N GLN A 181 8.80 2.66 4.74
CA GLN A 181 9.74 1.86 3.94
C GLN A 181 9.05 0.74 3.20
N TYR A 182 8.13 0.05 3.89
CA TYR A 182 7.28 -0.97 3.28
C TYR A 182 6.41 -0.39 2.14
N LEU A 183 5.80 0.78 2.33
CA LEU A 183 5.05 1.47 1.28
C LEU A 183 5.93 1.75 0.05
N LYS A 184 7.16 2.24 0.24
CA LYS A 184 8.12 2.47 -0.84
C LYS A 184 8.46 1.17 -1.59
N LEU A 185 8.66 0.07 -0.85
CA LEU A 185 8.91 -1.24 -1.43
C LEU A 185 7.73 -1.68 -2.30
N ILE A 186 6.51 -1.63 -1.77
CA ILE A 186 5.28 -1.98 -2.49
C ILE A 186 5.05 -1.06 -3.69
N TYR A 187 5.35 0.24 -3.56
CA TYR A 187 5.21 1.20 -4.66
C TYR A 187 6.19 0.90 -5.81
N LYS A 188 7.39 0.46 -5.54
CA LYS A 188 8.39 0.05 -6.53
C LYS A 188 8.04 -1.28 -7.21
N SER A 189 7.34 -2.17 -6.51
CA SER A 189 7.10 -3.57 -6.90
C SER A 189 6.34 -3.79 -8.21
N PRO A 190 5.38 -2.95 -8.68
CA PRO A 190 4.66 -3.16 -9.92
C PRO A 190 5.54 -3.29 -11.17
N PHE A 191 6.71 -2.68 -11.17
CA PHE A 191 7.62 -2.61 -12.31
C PHE A 191 8.90 -3.42 -12.14
N GLN A 192 8.87 -4.37 -11.20
CA GLN A 192 9.95 -5.36 -11.02
C GLN A 192 9.40 -6.79 -11.06
N SER A 193 10.27 -7.79 -11.06
CA SER A 193 9.82 -9.18 -11.00
C SER A 193 9.23 -9.50 -9.63
N TYR A 194 8.17 -10.31 -9.60
CA TYR A 194 7.56 -10.76 -8.35
C TYR A 194 8.56 -11.50 -7.44
N LYS A 195 9.50 -12.25 -8.04
CA LYS A 195 10.60 -12.88 -7.30
C LYS A 195 11.45 -11.86 -6.53
N GLN A 196 11.73 -10.69 -7.15
CA GLN A 196 12.47 -9.62 -6.47
C GLN A 196 11.63 -9.00 -5.36
N THR A 197 10.34 -8.76 -5.62
CA THR A 197 9.40 -8.25 -4.60
C THR A 197 9.38 -9.17 -3.36
N ILE A 198 9.29 -10.49 -3.52
CA ILE A 198 9.31 -11.43 -2.40
C ILE A 198 10.64 -11.40 -1.65
N LYS A 199 11.77 -11.30 -2.34
CA LYS A 199 13.07 -11.14 -1.68
C LYS A 199 13.15 -9.85 -0.85
N ASP A 200 12.69 -8.74 -1.41
CA ASP A 200 12.70 -7.44 -0.75
C ASP A 200 11.80 -7.46 0.50
N ILE A 201 10.62 -8.07 0.42
CA ILE A 201 9.67 -8.25 1.53
C ILE A 201 10.24 -9.13 2.64
N THR A 202 10.99 -10.18 2.28
CA THR A 202 11.63 -11.07 3.26
C THR A 202 12.64 -10.33 4.14
N MET A 203 13.14 -9.19 3.70
CA MET A 203 14.09 -8.34 4.42
C MET A 203 13.46 -7.05 4.96
N ASP A 204 12.15 -6.85 4.75
CA ASP A 204 11.48 -5.61 5.16
C ASP A 204 11.16 -5.62 6.67
N PRO A 205 11.60 -4.62 7.45
CA PRO A 205 11.39 -4.60 8.90
C PRO A 205 9.92 -4.62 9.33
N ASN A 206 9.02 -4.00 8.55
CA ASN A 206 7.60 -3.96 8.88
C ASN A 206 6.94 -5.33 8.68
N MET A 207 7.32 -6.05 7.62
CA MET A 207 6.86 -7.41 7.37
C MET A 207 7.44 -8.41 8.38
N LEU A 208 8.73 -8.29 8.71
CA LEU A 208 9.38 -9.13 9.72
C LEU A 208 8.70 -8.99 11.08
N TRP A 209 8.34 -7.77 11.45
CA TRP A 209 7.60 -7.51 12.68
C TRP A 209 6.16 -8.02 12.62
N TYR A 210 5.46 -7.78 11.52
CA TYR A 210 4.08 -8.22 11.30
C TYR A 210 3.91 -9.73 11.44
N LEU A 211 4.87 -10.51 10.95
CA LEU A 211 4.86 -11.97 10.99
C LEU A 211 5.69 -12.57 12.15
N ASN A 212 6.00 -11.76 13.16
CA ASN A 212 6.65 -12.17 14.42
C ASN A 212 8.10 -12.71 14.31
N LEU A 213 8.78 -12.50 13.19
CA LEU A 213 10.15 -13.03 13.02
C LEU A 213 11.15 -12.44 14.04
N GLN A 214 10.88 -11.23 14.60
CA GLN A 214 11.68 -10.64 15.67
C GLN A 214 11.74 -11.50 16.95
N PHE A 215 10.86 -12.47 17.10
CA PHE A 215 10.87 -13.43 18.23
C PHE A 215 11.57 -14.75 17.91
N SER A 216 11.97 -14.96 16.65
CA SER A 216 12.66 -16.17 16.21
C SER A 216 14.05 -16.27 16.86
N LYS A 217 14.45 -17.49 17.26
CA LYS A 217 15.76 -17.77 17.87
C LYS A 217 16.35 -19.03 17.27
N VAL A 218 17.68 -19.13 17.28
CA VAL A 218 18.42 -20.28 16.72
C VAL A 218 17.98 -21.62 17.33
N ASP A 219 17.71 -21.64 18.62
CA ASP A 219 17.26 -22.82 19.36
C ASP A 219 15.73 -23.04 19.32
N ASN A 220 14.98 -22.02 18.91
CA ASN A 220 13.53 -22.07 18.76
C ASN A 220 13.09 -21.18 17.57
N PRO A 221 13.35 -21.62 16.31
CA PRO A 221 12.95 -20.88 15.12
C PRO A 221 11.43 -20.72 15.03
N ASP A 222 10.95 -19.49 14.79
CA ASP A 222 9.53 -19.26 14.53
C ASP A 222 9.18 -19.68 13.10
N GLU A 223 8.19 -20.54 12.97
CA GLU A 223 7.75 -21.08 11.67
C GLU A 223 6.75 -20.16 10.97
N ASN A 224 6.15 -19.18 11.67
CA ASN A 224 5.06 -18.39 11.12
C ASN A 224 5.49 -17.65 9.85
N PHE A 225 6.59 -16.91 9.90
CA PHE A 225 7.10 -16.19 8.73
C PHE A 225 7.42 -17.14 7.56
N ALA A 226 8.09 -18.26 7.84
CA ALA A 226 8.44 -19.25 6.83
C ALA A 226 7.19 -19.89 6.18
N ARG A 227 6.15 -20.10 6.96
CA ARG A 227 4.86 -20.63 6.52
C ARG A 227 4.13 -19.63 5.62
N GLU A 228 3.97 -18.39 6.08
CA GLU A 228 3.22 -17.37 5.35
C GLU A 228 3.86 -17.01 4.00
N ILE A 229 5.20 -16.97 3.92
CA ILE A 229 5.90 -16.78 2.64
C ILE A 229 5.53 -17.89 1.65
N GLN A 230 5.42 -19.15 2.11
CA GLN A 230 5.09 -20.27 1.24
C GLN A 230 3.59 -20.36 0.96
N GLU A 231 2.73 -20.24 1.97
CA GLU A 231 1.29 -20.45 1.85
C GLU A 231 0.56 -19.26 1.21
N LEU A 232 0.88 -18.03 1.62
CA LEU A 232 0.13 -16.84 1.20
C LEU A 232 0.82 -16.08 0.07
N PHE A 233 2.15 -16.02 0.09
CA PHE A 233 2.85 -15.09 -0.77
C PHE A 233 3.49 -15.73 -2.00
N THR A 234 3.69 -17.06 -2.05
CA THR A 234 4.38 -17.69 -3.18
C THR A 234 3.70 -18.95 -3.72
N VAL A 235 3.81 -20.08 -3.03
CA VAL A 235 3.41 -21.39 -3.56
C VAL A 235 1.90 -21.61 -3.47
N GLY A 236 1.27 -21.08 -2.46
CA GLY A 236 -0.14 -21.29 -2.16
C GLY A 236 -0.41 -22.56 -1.37
N LYS A 237 -1.59 -22.62 -0.73
CA LYS A 237 -2.08 -23.77 0.04
C LYS A 237 -3.07 -24.59 -0.79
N GLY A 238 -3.11 -25.89 -0.57
CA GLY A 238 -4.10 -26.77 -1.17
C GLY A 238 -3.48 -27.98 -1.87
N PRO A 239 -4.26 -28.78 -2.62
CA PRO A 239 -3.81 -30.05 -3.16
C PRO A 239 -2.65 -29.96 -4.16
N ASN A 240 -2.39 -28.76 -4.69
CA ASN A 240 -1.30 -28.50 -5.62
C ASN A 240 -0.09 -27.80 -4.94
N ALA A 241 -0.14 -27.58 -3.63
CA ALA A 241 1.00 -27.05 -2.90
C ALA A 241 2.18 -28.03 -3.00
N ARG A 242 3.37 -27.48 -3.30
CA ARG A 242 4.59 -28.30 -3.50
C ARG A 242 5.60 -28.10 -2.39
N PHE A 243 5.15 -27.80 -1.18
CA PHE A 243 5.97 -27.74 0.02
C PHE A 243 5.36 -28.56 1.12
N THR A 244 6.19 -29.01 2.06
CA THR A 244 5.85 -29.86 3.20
C THR A 244 6.09 -29.11 4.51
N GLU A 245 5.65 -29.67 5.64
CA GLU A 245 5.98 -29.13 6.96
C GLU A 245 7.49 -29.17 7.25
N GLU A 246 8.21 -30.13 6.67
CA GLU A 246 9.68 -30.19 6.74
C GLU A 246 10.32 -29.03 6.00
N ASP A 247 9.77 -28.60 4.87
CA ASP A 247 10.24 -27.43 4.13
C ASP A 247 10.02 -26.13 4.94
N VAL A 248 8.88 -25.99 5.63
CA VAL A 248 8.62 -24.87 6.52
C VAL A 248 9.66 -24.82 7.64
N LYS A 249 9.90 -25.95 8.31
CA LYS A 249 10.91 -26.06 9.37
C LYS A 249 12.32 -25.83 8.88
N ALA A 250 12.66 -26.28 7.68
CA ALA A 250 13.96 -26.02 7.08
C ALA A 250 14.13 -24.53 6.75
N PHE A 251 13.08 -23.89 6.23
CA PHE A 251 13.12 -22.48 5.88
C PHE A 251 13.18 -21.59 7.14
N SER A 252 12.44 -21.91 8.20
CA SER A 252 12.48 -21.16 9.45
C SER A 252 13.90 -21.11 10.06
N LYS A 253 14.69 -22.18 9.93
CA LYS A 253 16.08 -22.23 10.40
C LYS A 253 17.04 -21.35 9.59
N ILE A 254 16.68 -20.99 8.36
CA ILE A 254 17.52 -20.09 7.52
C ILE A 254 17.27 -18.61 7.91
N LEU A 255 16.13 -18.33 8.53
CA LEU A 255 15.66 -16.99 8.87
C LEU A 255 16.08 -16.52 10.29
N VAL A 256 16.97 -17.25 10.98
CA VAL A 256 17.42 -16.96 12.35
C VAL A 256 18.86 -16.49 12.37
#